data_86ab000ccdd7366b4bd1d6ca4fd34dcf
#
_entry.id   86ab000ccdd7366b4bd1d6ca4fd34dcf
#
_cell.length_a   1.000
_cell.length_b   1.000
_cell.length_c   1.000
_cell.angle_alpha   90.00
_cell.angle_beta   90.00
_cell.angle_gamma   90.00
#
_symmetry.space_group_name_H-M   'P 1'
#
loop_
_entity.id
_entity.type
_entity.pdbx_description
1 polymer ?
#
loop_
_entity_poly.entity_id
_entity_poly.type
_entity_poly.pdbx_seq_one_letter_code
_entity_poly.pdbx_strand_id
1 'polypeptide(L)'
;MSAKALFEQIDIKSAEIADVAQRLEEQAKSAQDPQGHIVELDTLRNDVNSIGGELTMLDAERLSLAPWEVEALDRTTTLMVDVAANAEKAIETFNSDRTHLWATAFPAETAKASSEADEVKTLVSGYLKLAKAREQEARLENSLRVGPQE
;
A
#
# COMPACT_ATOMS: atom_id res chain seq x y z
N MET A 1 4.65 -17.95 -2.05
CA MET A 1 4.61 -16.98 -0.92
C MET A 1 3.25 -17.09 -0.24
N SER A 2 3.22 -17.11 1.07
CA SER A 2 1.97 -17.22 1.83
C SER A 2 1.14 -15.94 1.73
N ALA A 3 -0.16 -16.04 1.98
CA ALA A 3 -1.05 -14.87 2.01
C ALA A 3 -0.55 -13.83 3.03
N LYS A 4 -0.14 -14.27 4.22
CA LYS A 4 0.42 -13.38 5.24
C LYS A 4 1.63 -12.63 4.72
N ALA A 5 2.56 -13.31 4.05
CA ALA A 5 3.76 -12.68 3.49
C ALA A 5 3.42 -11.68 2.40
N LEU A 6 2.39 -11.96 1.57
CA LEU A 6 1.91 -11.00 0.57
C LEU A 6 1.33 -9.75 1.22
N PHE A 7 0.52 -9.90 2.26
CA PHE A 7 -0.01 -8.75 3.00
C PHE A 7 1.09 -7.95 3.69
N GLU A 8 2.12 -8.60 4.22
CA GLU A 8 3.27 -7.91 4.80
C GLU A 8 4.02 -7.08 3.75
N GLN A 9 4.17 -7.61 2.54
CA GLN A 9 4.77 -6.85 1.43
C GLN A 9 3.91 -5.66 1.03
N ILE A 10 2.60 -5.82 0.98
CA ILE A 10 1.68 -4.71 0.69
C ILE A 10 1.80 -3.63 1.76
N ASP A 11 1.90 -4.00 3.03
CA ASP A 11 2.09 -3.06 4.15
C ASP A 11 3.36 -2.23 3.95
N ILE A 12 4.49 -2.88 3.67
CA ILE A 12 5.79 -2.22 3.47
C ILE A 12 5.73 -1.28 2.25
N LYS A 13 5.21 -1.76 1.13
CA LYS A 13 5.18 -0.99 -0.12
C LYS A 13 4.20 0.17 -0.07
N SER A 14 3.08 0.01 0.60
CA SER A 14 2.12 1.11 0.77
C SER A 14 2.70 2.23 1.63
N ALA A 15 3.48 1.90 2.66
CA ALA A 15 4.22 2.89 3.44
C ALA A 15 5.24 3.63 2.56
N GLU A 16 5.95 2.93 1.69
CA GLU A 16 6.90 3.54 0.76
C GLU A 16 6.20 4.46 -0.24
N ILE A 17 5.06 4.04 -0.79
CA ILE A 17 4.26 4.89 -1.69
C ILE A 17 3.85 6.18 -0.98
N ALA A 18 3.36 6.09 0.26
CA ALA A 18 2.96 7.25 1.04
C ALA A 18 4.12 8.24 1.22
N ASP A 19 5.30 7.75 1.56
CA ASP A 19 6.48 8.56 1.78
C ASP A 19 6.99 9.20 0.49
N VAL A 20 7.08 8.42 -0.59
CA VAL A 20 7.55 8.91 -1.90
C VAL A 20 6.59 9.98 -2.45
N ALA A 21 5.29 9.72 -2.39
CA ALA A 21 4.29 10.67 -2.86
C ALA A 21 4.30 11.98 -2.05
N GLN A 22 4.54 11.89 -0.74
CA GLN A 22 4.68 13.08 0.10
C GLN A 22 5.92 13.89 -0.28
N ARG A 23 7.05 13.23 -0.53
CA ARG A 23 8.26 13.92 -0.97
C ARG A 23 8.07 14.60 -2.32
N LEU A 24 7.37 13.93 -3.25
CA LEU A 24 7.04 14.50 -4.56
C LEU A 24 6.17 15.76 -4.42
N GLU A 25 5.18 15.73 -3.53
CA GLU A 25 4.35 16.89 -3.23
C GLU A 25 5.19 18.07 -2.71
N GLU A 26 6.04 17.81 -1.73
CA GLU A 26 6.89 18.85 -1.12
C GLU A 26 7.89 19.43 -2.11
N GLN A 27 8.54 18.57 -2.90
CA GLN A 27 9.51 18.99 -3.92
C GLN A 27 8.86 19.81 -5.03
N ALA A 28 7.64 19.48 -5.40
CA ALA A 28 6.92 20.21 -6.45
C ALA A 28 6.56 21.62 -6.03
N LYS A 29 6.39 21.87 -4.73
CA LYS A 29 6.08 23.20 -4.19
C LYS A 29 7.29 24.12 -4.13
N SER A 30 8.49 23.55 -4.07
CA SER A 30 9.75 24.30 -4.12
C SER A 30 10.33 24.12 -5.51
N ALA A 31 10.62 25.18 -6.24
CA ALA A 31 11.10 25.14 -7.64
C ALA A 31 12.42 24.37 -7.80
N GLN A 32 12.40 23.06 -7.56
CA GLN A 32 13.58 22.19 -7.65
C GLN A 32 13.69 21.52 -9.02
N ASP A 33 14.90 21.00 -9.30
CA ASP A 33 15.22 20.31 -10.53
C ASP A 33 14.28 19.11 -10.75
N PRO A 34 13.60 19.01 -11.91
CA PRO A 34 12.72 17.90 -12.22
C PRO A 34 13.39 16.52 -12.22
N GLN A 35 14.69 16.43 -12.37
CA GLN A 35 15.39 15.14 -12.45
C GLN A 35 15.23 14.29 -11.19
N GLY A 36 15.19 14.90 -10.02
CA GLY A 36 14.95 14.19 -8.76
C GLY A 36 13.59 13.52 -8.73
N HIS A 37 12.60 14.09 -9.41
CA HIS A 37 11.25 13.55 -9.48
C HIS A 37 11.18 12.25 -10.29
N ILE A 38 12.03 12.10 -11.31
CA ILE A 38 12.00 10.93 -12.20
C ILE A 38 12.24 9.64 -11.43
N VAL A 39 13.27 9.63 -10.58
CA VAL A 39 13.61 8.43 -9.77
C VAL A 39 12.47 8.10 -8.81
N GLU A 40 11.91 9.12 -8.15
CA GLU A 40 10.81 8.91 -7.19
C GLU A 40 9.52 8.50 -7.88
N LEU A 41 9.22 9.03 -9.07
CA LEU A 41 8.06 8.60 -9.86
C LEU A 41 8.21 7.15 -10.33
N ASP A 42 9.43 6.72 -10.68
CA ASP A 42 9.69 5.33 -11.01
C ASP A 42 9.46 4.42 -9.82
N THR A 43 9.91 4.82 -8.63
CA THR A 43 9.66 4.08 -7.39
C THR A 43 8.16 3.97 -7.13
N LEU A 44 7.44 5.07 -7.25
CA LEU A 44 5.98 5.11 -7.08
C LEU A 44 5.29 4.13 -8.03
N ARG A 45 5.63 4.18 -9.31
CA ARG A 45 5.07 3.28 -10.32
C ARG A 45 5.38 1.82 -10.01
N ASN A 46 6.64 1.52 -9.68
CA ASN A 46 7.06 0.15 -9.40
C ASN A 46 6.35 -0.41 -8.17
N ASP A 47 6.17 0.38 -7.12
CA ASP A 47 5.48 -0.07 -5.93
C ASP A 47 3.99 -0.29 -6.17
N VAL A 48 3.34 0.60 -6.92
CA VAL A 48 1.93 0.43 -7.29
C VAL A 48 1.75 -0.85 -8.10
N ASN A 49 2.60 -1.08 -9.09
CA ASN A 49 2.55 -2.30 -9.91
C ASN A 49 2.84 -3.55 -9.10
N SER A 50 3.76 -3.48 -8.17
CA SER A 50 4.14 -4.60 -7.29
C SER A 50 2.98 -4.99 -6.39
N ILE A 51 2.31 -4.02 -5.78
CA ILE A 51 1.12 -4.28 -4.96
C ILE A 51 0.00 -4.87 -5.83
N GLY A 52 -0.20 -4.34 -7.04
CA GLY A 52 -1.17 -4.90 -7.99
C GLY A 52 -0.93 -6.37 -8.28
N GLY A 53 0.34 -6.76 -8.48
CA GLY A 53 0.74 -8.16 -8.66
C GLY A 53 0.45 -9.01 -7.43
N GLU A 54 0.73 -8.49 -6.25
CA GLU A 54 0.47 -9.20 -5.00
C GLU A 54 -1.03 -9.40 -4.75
N LEU A 55 -1.85 -8.40 -5.06
CA LEU A 55 -3.31 -8.52 -4.98
C LEU A 55 -3.85 -9.55 -5.97
N THR A 56 -3.27 -9.60 -7.16
CA THR A 56 -3.63 -10.61 -8.17
C THR A 56 -3.30 -12.01 -7.68
N MET A 57 -2.14 -12.20 -7.05
CA MET A 57 -1.76 -13.48 -6.46
C MET A 57 -2.70 -13.90 -5.34
N LEU A 58 -3.09 -12.97 -4.47
CA LEU A 58 -4.05 -13.23 -3.41
C LEU A 58 -5.43 -13.60 -3.99
N ASP A 59 -5.88 -12.89 -5.00
CA ASP A 59 -7.16 -13.15 -5.64
C ASP A 59 -7.21 -14.53 -6.29
N ALA A 60 -6.09 -14.98 -6.86
CA ALA A 60 -5.99 -16.32 -7.45
C ALA A 60 -6.17 -17.43 -6.40
N GLU A 61 -5.87 -17.13 -5.14
CA GLU A 61 -5.98 -18.06 -4.02
C GLU A 61 -7.22 -17.81 -3.14
N ARG A 62 -8.16 -17.01 -3.62
CA ARG A 62 -9.32 -16.52 -2.85
C ARG A 62 -10.05 -17.65 -2.09
N LEU A 63 -10.25 -18.78 -2.74
CA LEU A 63 -11.00 -19.90 -2.15
C LEU A 63 -10.28 -20.56 -0.97
N SER A 64 -8.98 -20.39 -0.86
CA SER A 64 -8.18 -20.94 0.23
C SER A 64 -7.85 -19.90 1.31
N LEU A 65 -8.29 -18.65 1.12
CA LEU A 65 -8.04 -17.59 2.08
C LEU A 65 -9.00 -17.68 3.27
N ALA A 66 -8.52 -17.26 4.45
CA ALA A 66 -9.38 -17.09 5.61
C ALA A 66 -10.36 -15.93 5.38
N PRO A 67 -11.52 -15.91 6.07
CA PRO A 67 -12.49 -14.83 5.90
C PRO A 67 -11.90 -13.41 6.08
N TRP A 68 -11.02 -13.21 7.06
CA TRP A 68 -10.40 -11.90 7.26
C TRP A 68 -9.46 -11.53 6.10
N GLU A 69 -8.81 -12.53 5.48
CA GLU A 69 -7.92 -12.31 4.34
C GLU A 69 -8.71 -11.89 3.10
N VAL A 70 -9.88 -12.48 2.88
CA VAL A 70 -10.78 -12.09 1.78
C VAL A 70 -11.25 -10.65 1.97
N GLU A 71 -11.66 -10.30 3.18
CA GLU A 71 -12.11 -8.94 3.50
C GLU A 71 -10.97 -7.93 3.31
N ALA A 72 -9.78 -8.24 3.80
CA ALA A 72 -8.59 -7.40 3.63
C ALA A 72 -8.24 -7.24 2.15
N LEU A 73 -8.30 -8.33 1.38
CA LEU A 73 -8.05 -8.30 -0.06
C LEU A 73 -9.02 -7.36 -0.78
N ASP A 74 -10.32 -7.50 -0.53
CA ASP A 74 -11.33 -6.72 -1.23
C ASP A 74 -11.24 -5.23 -0.88
N ARG A 75 -11.05 -4.91 0.39
CA ARG A 75 -10.91 -3.52 0.84
C ARG A 75 -9.63 -2.88 0.32
N THR A 76 -8.51 -3.62 0.36
CA THR A 76 -7.22 -3.14 -0.14
C THR A 76 -7.29 -2.90 -1.64
N THR A 77 -7.91 -3.80 -2.39
CA THR A 77 -8.07 -3.65 -3.84
C THR A 77 -8.82 -2.36 -4.19
N THR A 78 -9.90 -2.07 -3.47
CA THR A 78 -10.69 -0.85 -3.69
C THR A 78 -9.85 0.41 -3.45
N LEU A 79 -9.09 0.45 -2.35
CA LEU A 79 -8.22 1.59 -2.05
C LEU A 79 -7.09 1.73 -3.07
N MET A 80 -6.50 0.62 -3.51
CA MET A 80 -5.39 0.65 -4.47
C MET A 80 -5.81 1.11 -5.86
N VAL A 81 -7.06 0.93 -6.25
CA VAL A 81 -7.57 1.50 -7.50
C VAL A 81 -7.42 3.03 -7.47
N ASP A 82 -7.75 3.66 -6.35
CA ASP A 82 -7.63 5.10 -6.20
C ASP A 82 -6.17 5.56 -6.13
N VAL A 83 -5.32 4.83 -5.40
CA VAL A 83 -3.88 5.10 -5.35
C VAL A 83 -3.28 5.06 -6.76
N ALA A 84 -3.57 4.00 -7.51
CA ALA A 84 -3.05 3.82 -8.87
C ALA A 84 -3.54 4.92 -9.80
N ALA A 85 -4.81 5.31 -9.71
CA ALA A 85 -5.37 6.38 -10.54
C ALA A 85 -4.69 7.73 -10.26
N ASN A 86 -4.47 8.08 -9.00
CA ASN A 86 -3.79 9.33 -8.65
C ASN A 86 -2.31 9.31 -8.99
N ALA A 87 -1.64 8.18 -8.84
CA ALA A 87 -0.25 8.01 -9.25
C ALA A 87 -0.11 8.20 -10.76
N GLU A 88 -1.00 7.59 -11.54
CA GLU A 88 -1.00 7.73 -13.01
C GLU A 88 -1.22 9.17 -13.43
N LYS A 89 -2.18 9.85 -12.81
CA LYS A 89 -2.44 11.28 -13.09
C LYS A 89 -1.22 12.14 -12.78
N ALA A 90 -0.54 11.88 -11.65
CA ALA A 90 0.67 12.61 -11.29
C ALA A 90 1.77 12.41 -12.32
N ILE A 91 1.97 11.19 -12.81
CA ILE A 91 2.96 10.88 -13.84
C ILE A 91 2.60 11.61 -15.15
N GLU A 92 1.35 11.58 -15.56
CA GLU A 92 0.89 12.29 -16.76
C GLU A 92 1.08 13.79 -16.64
N THR A 93 0.73 14.38 -15.50
CA THR A 93 0.92 15.80 -15.24
C THR A 93 2.40 16.18 -15.30
N PHE A 94 3.25 15.37 -14.68
CA PHE A 94 4.70 15.58 -14.72
C PHE A 94 5.22 15.56 -16.15
N ASN A 95 4.78 14.61 -16.97
CA ASN A 95 5.20 14.51 -18.36
C ASN A 95 4.69 15.67 -19.24
N SER A 96 3.58 16.29 -18.85
CA SER A 96 3.00 17.40 -19.59
C SER A 96 3.69 18.74 -19.29
N ASP A 97 4.09 18.98 -18.05
CA ASP A 97 4.74 20.24 -17.65
C ASP A 97 5.68 20.01 -16.47
N ARG A 98 6.95 19.73 -16.76
CA ARG A 98 7.98 19.47 -15.73
C ARG A 98 8.50 20.73 -15.06
N THR A 99 8.32 21.88 -15.67
CA THR A 99 8.97 23.14 -15.23
C THR A 99 8.09 23.97 -14.30
N HIS A 100 6.78 23.75 -14.29
CA HIS A 100 5.82 24.52 -13.50
C HIS A 100 4.94 23.62 -12.65
N LEU A 101 5.50 22.58 -12.05
CA LEU A 101 4.73 21.56 -11.29
C LEU A 101 3.91 22.19 -10.16
N TRP A 102 4.43 23.22 -9.49
CA TRP A 102 3.71 23.91 -8.42
C TRP A 102 2.37 24.54 -8.88
N ALA A 103 2.29 24.89 -10.16
CA ALA A 103 1.11 25.50 -10.74
C ALA A 103 0.13 24.51 -11.37
N THR A 104 0.46 23.22 -11.37
CA THR A 104 -0.35 22.15 -11.95
C THR A 104 -1.11 21.38 -10.87
N ALA A 105 -1.85 20.36 -11.27
CA ALA A 105 -2.53 19.46 -10.35
C ALA A 105 -1.57 18.45 -9.67
N PHE A 106 -0.30 18.43 -10.04
CA PHE A 106 0.68 17.46 -9.53
C PHE A 106 0.76 17.42 -8.01
N PRO A 107 0.89 18.55 -7.28
CA PRO A 107 0.93 18.50 -5.82
C PRO A 107 -0.32 17.89 -5.19
N ALA A 108 -1.50 18.20 -5.74
CA ALA A 108 -2.76 17.65 -5.24
C ALA A 108 -2.88 16.15 -5.55
N GLU A 109 -2.43 15.72 -6.72
CA GLU A 109 -2.44 14.32 -7.13
C GLU A 109 -1.51 13.47 -6.28
N THR A 110 -0.31 13.96 -6.02
CA THR A 110 0.64 13.27 -5.14
C THR A 110 0.18 13.26 -3.68
N ALA A 111 -0.44 14.34 -3.22
CA ALA A 111 -1.03 14.40 -1.87
C ALA A 111 -2.13 13.35 -1.69
N LYS A 112 -3.01 13.20 -2.68
CA LYS A 112 -4.06 12.17 -2.65
C LYS A 112 -3.46 10.77 -2.67
N ALA A 113 -2.49 10.51 -3.54
CA ALA A 113 -1.82 9.21 -3.60
C ALA A 113 -1.18 8.87 -2.25
N SER A 114 -0.52 9.83 -1.60
CA SER A 114 0.08 9.66 -0.29
C SER A 114 -0.95 9.30 0.79
N SER A 115 -2.04 10.09 0.85
CA SER A 115 -3.10 9.88 1.83
C SER A 115 -3.79 8.54 1.66
N GLU A 116 -4.10 8.16 0.43
CA GLU A 116 -4.76 6.90 0.11
C GLU A 116 -3.84 5.70 0.35
N ALA A 117 -2.55 5.82 0.05
CA ALA A 117 -1.58 4.78 0.36
C ALA A 117 -1.41 4.60 1.87
N ASP A 118 -1.47 5.67 2.63
CA ASP A 118 -1.45 5.60 4.10
C ASP A 118 -2.69 4.88 4.63
N GLU A 119 -3.85 5.07 4.01
CA GLU A 119 -5.05 4.31 4.34
C GLU A 119 -4.87 2.81 4.07
N VAL A 120 -4.24 2.45 2.95
CA VAL A 120 -3.91 1.05 2.65
C VAL A 120 -3.02 0.47 3.74
N LYS A 121 -1.95 1.17 4.10
CA LYS A 121 -1.03 0.75 5.15
C LYS A 121 -1.75 0.53 6.47
N THR A 122 -2.57 1.49 6.89
CA THR A 122 -3.32 1.41 8.14
C THR A 122 -4.27 0.22 8.16
N LEU A 123 -4.98 0.01 7.05
CA LEU A 123 -5.91 -1.10 6.88
C LEU A 123 -5.20 -2.45 6.98
N VAL A 124 -4.17 -2.66 6.16
CA VAL A 124 -3.44 -3.93 6.09
C VAL A 124 -2.72 -4.22 7.40
N SER A 125 -2.05 -3.21 7.97
CA SER A 125 -1.38 -3.33 9.26
C SER A 125 -2.37 -3.71 10.36
N GLY A 126 -3.58 -3.15 10.34
CA GLY A 126 -4.64 -3.47 11.28
C GLY A 126 -5.07 -4.93 11.20
N TYR A 127 -5.29 -5.45 10.00
CA TYR A 127 -5.65 -6.85 9.79
C TYR A 127 -4.52 -7.80 10.22
N LEU A 128 -3.27 -7.46 9.92
CA LEU A 128 -2.12 -8.27 10.32
C LEU A 128 -2.00 -8.33 11.86
N LYS A 129 -2.21 -7.23 12.55
CA LYS A 129 -2.18 -7.17 14.01
C LYS A 129 -3.32 -8.00 14.62
N LEU A 130 -4.51 -7.90 14.04
CA LEU A 130 -5.67 -8.68 14.49
C LEU A 130 -5.43 -10.18 14.29
N ALA A 131 -4.91 -10.58 13.14
CA ALA A 131 -4.57 -11.97 12.86
C ALA A 131 -3.55 -12.51 13.86
N LYS A 132 -2.51 -11.73 14.15
CA LYS A 132 -1.48 -12.10 15.12
C LYS A 132 -2.07 -12.26 16.53
N ALA A 133 -2.95 -11.35 16.94
CA ALA A 133 -3.61 -11.44 18.23
C ALA A 133 -4.48 -12.69 18.34
N ARG A 134 -5.20 -13.04 17.28
CA ARG A 134 -6.03 -14.27 17.25
C ARG A 134 -5.17 -15.53 17.31
N GLU A 135 -4.03 -15.54 16.63
CA GLU A 135 -3.09 -16.66 16.71
C GLU A 135 -2.55 -16.84 18.13
N GLN A 136 -2.18 -15.76 18.79
CA GLN A 136 -1.69 -15.79 20.16
C GLN A 136 -2.76 -16.29 21.13
N GLU A 137 -4.00 -15.82 20.96
CA GLU A 137 -5.13 -16.28 21.76
C GLU A 137 -5.39 -17.77 21.56
N ALA A 138 -5.38 -18.23 20.31
CA ALA A 138 -5.58 -19.64 20.00
C ALA A 138 -4.47 -20.53 20.59
N ARG A 139 -3.22 -20.06 20.56
CA ARG A 139 -2.10 -20.79 21.16
C ARG A 139 -2.24 -20.87 22.68
N LEU A 140 -2.67 -19.77 23.31
CA LEU A 140 -2.88 -19.73 24.75
C LEU A 140 -4.00 -20.67 25.16
N GLU A 141 -5.15 -20.62 24.48
CA GLU A 141 -6.26 -21.54 24.71
C GLU A 141 -5.84 -23.00 24.57
N ASN A 142 -5.11 -23.30 23.49
CA ASN A 142 -4.64 -24.63 23.22
C ASN A 142 -3.66 -25.11 24.29
N SER A 143 -2.77 -24.24 24.73
CA SER A 143 -1.84 -24.53 25.82
C SER A 143 -2.57 -24.84 27.11
N LEU A 144 -3.66 -24.10 27.43
CA LEU A 144 -4.46 -24.33 28.62
C LEU A 144 -5.26 -25.63 28.55
N ARG A 145 -5.76 -26.00 27.35
CA ARG A 145 -6.50 -27.25 27.15
C ARG A 145 -5.62 -28.49 27.20
N VAL A 146 -4.39 -28.35 26.68
CA VAL A 146 -3.40 -29.42 26.63
C VAL A 146 -2.47 -29.37 27.82
N GLY A 147 -2.72 -28.46 28.77
CA GLY A 147 -1.94 -28.35 29.99
C GLY A 147 -1.88 -29.67 30.76
N PRO A 148 -1.06 -29.79 31.80
CA PRO A 148 -0.66 -31.09 32.33
C PRO A 148 -1.83 -32.01 32.57
N GLN A 149 -2.04 -32.91 31.61
CA GLN A 149 -2.95 -34.03 31.74
C GLN A 149 -2.16 -35.15 32.40
N GLU A 150 -2.41 -35.32 33.60
CA GLU A 150 -1.85 -36.48 34.30
C GLU A 150 -2.83 -37.65 34.27
#